data_68646e0804db4e6459f5b64b85a61d86
#
_entry.id   68646e0804db4e6459f5b64b85a61d86
#
_cell.length_a   1.000
_cell.length_b   1.000
_cell.length_c   1.000
_cell.angle_alpha   90.00
_cell.angle_beta   90.00
_cell.angle_gamma   90.00
#
_symmetry.space_group_name_H-M   'P 1'
#
loop_
_entity.id
_entity.type
_entity.pdbx_description
1 polymer ?
#
loop_
_entity_poly.entity_id
_entity_poly.type
_entity_poly.pdbx_seq_one_letter_code
_entity_poly.pdbx_strand_id
1 'polypeptide(L)'
;TRTIKPKNTSITNGVTNEYNNKQLTSKTTSTSSKGHSIVVETKYPFDYTGNSVLTQMATLNMLSYPVEQFEFANSAHKKSTRTEYFNWGTTPARIAPKTVEVKNGTSSYEIRLRYSVYDPKGNVQTVSKENDILHSYVWDYNNVYPIAQVVNASVTNVAHTSFESDGKGNWSFTGVPAVNSTAPTGKKAYTLGASITKNGLSTSTTYIVSYWKKSGTVAVNSTTPITGKTINGWTYYEHKVVNPAGGLITVSGTNGIIDELRLYPLGAQMTTYTYEPLIGMACQVDANNRITYYESDKLGKLT
;
A
#
# COMPACT_ATOMS: atom_id res chain seq x y z
N THR A 1 12.36 -6.86 -34.09
CA THR A 1 11.69 -7.86 -34.93
C THR A 1 12.02 -9.25 -34.42
N ARG A 2 11.01 -10.05 -34.07
CA ARG A 2 11.18 -11.44 -33.63
C ARG A 2 10.54 -12.35 -34.69
N THR A 3 11.31 -13.27 -35.24
CA THR A 3 10.81 -14.27 -36.19
C THR A 3 10.64 -15.60 -35.49
N ILE A 4 9.45 -16.19 -35.56
CA ILE A 4 9.12 -17.53 -35.04
C ILE A 4 8.76 -18.40 -36.26
N LYS A 5 9.42 -19.53 -36.41
CA LYS A 5 9.13 -20.51 -37.49
C LYS A 5 8.43 -21.75 -36.94
N PRO A 6 7.12 -21.90 -37.04
CA PRO A 6 6.47 -23.20 -36.95
C PRO A 6 6.22 -23.77 -38.35
N LYS A 7 6.70 -24.99 -38.62
CA LYS A 7 6.44 -25.76 -39.85
C LYS A 7 6.42 -24.95 -41.17
N ASN A 8 7.57 -24.50 -41.64
CA ASN A 8 7.79 -23.84 -42.94
C ASN A 8 7.12 -22.48 -43.19
N THR A 9 6.51 -21.83 -42.23
CA THR A 9 6.08 -20.43 -42.29
C THR A 9 6.80 -19.59 -41.24
N SER A 10 7.40 -18.48 -41.66
CA SER A 10 7.94 -17.49 -40.73
C SER A 10 6.86 -16.47 -40.36
N ILE A 11 6.57 -16.28 -39.09
CA ILE A 11 5.74 -15.20 -38.60
C ILE A 11 6.67 -14.07 -38.13
N THR A 12 6.60 -12.92 -38.82
CA THR A 12 7.34 -11.73 -38.43
C THR A 12 6.40 -10.78 -37.69
N ASN A 13 6.63 -10.60 -36.39
CA ASN A 13 5.94 -9.59 -35.60
C ASN A 13 6.74 -8.29 -35.63
N GLY A 14 6.26 -7.32 -36.39
CA GLY A 14 6.77 -5.95 -36.41
C GLY A 14 6.02 -5.10 -35.37
N VAL A 15 6.73 -4.25 -34.64
CA VAL A 15 6.17 -3.20 -33.79
C VAL A 15 6.68 -1.86 -34.33
N THR A 16 5.78 -0.93 -34.63
CA THR A 16 6.08 0.43 -35.06
C THR A 16 5.55 1.40 -34.02
N ASN A 17 6.38 2.37 -33.62
CA ASN A 17 6.01 3.44 -32.70
C ASN A 17 6.01 4.78 -33.39
N GLU A 18 4.97 5.57 -33.16
CA GLU A 18 4.89 6.99 -33.53
C GLU A 18 5.02 7.81 -32.24
N TYR A 19 5.71 8.96 -32.32
CA TYR A 19 5.99 9.82 -31.19
C TYR A 19 5.35 11.19 -31.40
N ASN A 20 4.90 11.81 -30.32
CA ASN A 20 4.41 13.18 -30.34
C ASN A 20 5.59 14.20 -30.25
N ASN A 21 5.25 15.49 -30.26
CA ASN A 21 6.23 16.58 -30.16
C ASN A 21 6.99 16.67 -28.82
N LYS A 22 6.59 15.87 -27.83
CA LYS A 22 7.30 15.68 -26.54
C LYS A 22 8.11 14.40 -26.50
N GLN A 23 8.26 13.72 -27.64
CA GLN A 23 8.98 12.45 -27.80
C GLN A 23 8.39 11.30 -26.95
N LEU A 24 7.12 11.39 -26.59
CA LEU A 24 6.38 10.31 -25.92
C LEU A 24 5.65 9.49 -26.99
N THR A 25 5.58 8.17 -26.79
CA THR A 25 4.89 7.26 -27.71
C THR A 25 3.41 7.61 -27.76
N SER A 26 2.94 8.16 -28.86
CA SER A 26 1.53 8.51 -29.09
C SER A 26 0.74 7.37 -29.71
N LYS A 27 1.43 6.48 -30.46
CA LYS A 27 0.80 5.33 -31.09
C LYS A 27 1.79 4.19 -31.26
N THR A 28 1.31 2.98 -30.99
CA THR A 28 2.04 1.73 -31.25
C THR A 28 1.20 0.86 -32.15
N THR A 29 1.78 0.40 -33.26
CA THR A 29 1.12 -0.55 -34.18
C THR A 29 1.87 -1.86 -34.17
N SER A 30 1.14 -2.97 -33.99
CA SER A 30 1.68 -4.33 -34.02
C SER A 30 0.74 -5.26 -34.80
N THR A 31 1.24 -6.45 -35.15
CA THR A 31 0.42 -7.47 -35.82
C THR A 31 0.26 -8.67 -34.87
N SER A 32 -0.98 -9.09 -34.62
CA SER A 32 -1.28 -10.29 -33.84
C SER A 32 -0.87 -11.56 -34.58
N SER A 33 -0.79 -12.70 -33.88
CA SER A 33 -0.51 -14.02 -34.49
C SER A 33 -1.53 -14.46 -35.54
N LYS A 34 -2.71 -13.84 -35.57
CA LYS A 34 -3.77 -14.05 -36.57
C LYS A 34 -3.73 -13.04 -37.72
N GLY A 35 -2.68 -12.22 -37.81
CA GLY A 35 -2.55 -11.21 -38.84
C GLY A 35 -3.38 -9.93 -38.63
N HIS A 36 -4.05 -9.77 -37.50
CA HIS A 36 -4.82 -8.56 -37.21
C HIS A 36 -3.89 -7.42 -36.82
N SER A 37 -4.13 -6.23 -37.38
CA SER A 37 -3.48 -5.00 -36.95
C SER A 37 -4.01 -4.61 -35.55
N ILE A 38 -3.11 -4.50 -34.56
CA ILE A 38 -3.41 -4.00 -33.23
C ILE A 38 -2.76 -2.63 -33.09
N VAL A 39 -3.57 -1.63 -32.78
CA VAL A 39 -3.13 -0.24 -32.58
C VAL A 39 -3.47 0.19 -31.17
N VAL A 40 -2.49 0.76 -30.48
CA VAL A 40 -2.67 1.41 -29.18
C VAL A 40 -2.32 2.88 -29.33
N GLU A 41 -3.29 3.76 -29.09
CA GLU A 41 -3.09 5.21 -29.05
C GLU A 41 -3.07 5.68 -27.59
N THR A 42 -2.12 6.55 -27.23
CA THR A 42 -1.96 7.08 -25.87
C THR A 42 -2.10 8.59 -25.87
N LYS A 43 -2.93 9.10 -24.96
CA LYS A 43 -3.12 10.52 -24.68
C LYS A 43 -2.51 10.88 -23.34
N TYR A 44 -1.92 12.07 -23.28
CA TYR A 44 -1.18 12.62 -22.15
C TYR A 44 -1.84 13.90 -21.61
N PRO A 45 -1.42 14.44 -20.47
CA PRO A 45 -2.05 15.62 -19.87
C PRO A 45 -2.18 16.83 -20.80
N PHE A 46 -1.19 17.09 -21.64
CA PHE A 46 -1.19 18.20 -22.59
C PHE A 46 -2.08 18.00 -23.84
N ASP A 47 -2.61 16.80 -24.05
CA ASP A 47 -3.59 16.53 -25.14
C ASP A 47 -5.02 16.95 -24.76
N TYR A 48 -5.22 17.43 -23.53
CA TYR A 48 -6.53 17.82 -23.01
C TYR A 48 -6.59 19.31 -22.69
N THR A 49 -7.72 19.93 -23.01
CA THR A 49 -8.05 21.32 -22.64
C THR A 49 -9.24 21.33 -21.69
N GLY A 50 -9.32 22.37 -20.83
CA GLY A 50 -10.47 22.55 -19.94
C GLY A 50 -10.47 21.68 -18.66
N ASN A 51 -9.48 20.80 -18.46
CA ASN A 51 -9.30 20.05 -17.23
C ASN A 51 -8.18 20.67 -16.40
N SER A 52 -8.53 21.28 -15.27
CA SER A 52 -7.59 22.02 -14.42
C SER A 52 -6.48 21.14 -13.83
N VAL A 53 -6.78 19.87 -13.50
CA VAL A 53 -5.79 18.92 -12.96
C VAL A 53 -4.77 18.54 -14.02
N LEU A 54 -5.23 18.22 -15.25
CA LEU A 54 -4.34 17.87 -16.36
C LEU A 54 -3.51 19.07 -16.81
N THR A 55 -4.08 20.28 -16.80
CA THR A 55 -3.33 21.52 -17.03
C THR A 55 -2.24 21.73 -15.97
N GLN A 56 -2.56 21.49 -14.69
CA GLN A 56 -1.59 21.56 -13.61
C GLN A 56 -0.48 20.49 -13.77
N MET A 57 -0.83 19.27 -14.18
CA MET A 57 0.17 18.22 -14.48
C MET A 57 1.14 18.69 -15.58
N ALA A 58 0.63 19.28 -16.65
CA ALA A 58 1.46 19.80 -17.74
C ALA A 58 2.39 20.93 -17.24
N THR A 59 1.89 21.85 -16.41
CA THR A 59 2.67 22.93 -15.78
C THR A 59 3.77 22.41 -14.85
N LEU A 60 3.50 21.31 -14.13
CA LEU A 60 4.46 20.65 -13.24
C LEU A 60 5.41 19.69 -13.99
N ASN A 61 5.41 19.73 -15.32
CA ASN A 61 6.21 18.84 -16.17
C ASN A 61 5.92 17.33 -15.97
N MET A 62 4.73 16.99 -15.51
CA MET A 62 4.24 15.60 -15.40
C MET A 62 3.69 15.14 -16.76
N LEU A 63 4.54 15.14 -17.81
CA LEU A 63 4.11 14.97 -19.19
C LEU A 63 3.94 13.51 -19.61
N SER A 64 4.68 12.60 -19.01
CA SER A 64 4.76 11.18 -19.40
C SER A 64 3.69 10.28 -18.79
N TYR A 65 2.79 10.81 -17.98
CA TYR A 65 1.71 10.07 -17.34
C TYR A 65 0.56 9.84 -18.33
N PRO A 66 0.25 8.58 -18.72
CA PRO A 66 -0.88 8.31 -19.61
C PRO A 66 -2.20 8.69 -18.94
N VAL A 67 -3.01 9.48 -19.62
CA VAL A 67 -4.37 9.83 -19.19
C VAL A 67 -5.37 8.84 -19.77
N GLU A 68 -5.20 8.52 -21.08
CA GLU A 68 -6.11 7.61 -21.76
C GLU A 68 -5.36 6.80 -22.81
N GLN A 69 -5.70 5.52 -22.92
CA GLN A 69 -5.19 4.62 -23.94
C GLN A 69 -6.36 3.97 -24.67
N PHE A 70 -6.31 3.99 -26.00
CA PHE A 70 -7.30 3.40 -26.88
C PHE A 70 -6.68 2.21 -27.61
N GLU A 71 -7.33 1.06 -27.56
CA GLU A 71 -6.91 -0.14 -28.25
C GLU A 71 -7.87 -0.46 -29.40
N PHE A 72 -7.32 -0.66 -30.60
CA PHE A 72 -8.04 -1.02 -31.79
C PHE A 72 -7.53 -2.35 -32.35
N ALA A 73 -8.43 -3.13 -32.93
CA ALA A 73 -8.07 -4.29 -33.74
C ALA A 73 -8.75 -4.19 -35.11
N ASN A 74 -7.96 -4.22 -36.18
CA ASN A 74 -8.43 -3.98 -37.57
C ASN A 74 -9.28 -2.71 -37.65
N SER A 75 -8.79 -1.60 -37.10
CA SER A 75 -9.46 -0.29 -37.02
C SER A 75 -10.74 -0.26 -36.14
N ALA A 76 -11.21 -1.36 -35.65
CA ALA A 76 -12.36 -1.39 -34.75
C ALA A 76 -11.89 -1.15 -33.29
N HIS A 77 -12.50 -0.15 -32.63
CA HIS A 77 -12.24 0.11 -31.20
C HIS A 77 -12.60 -1.11 -30.35
N LYS A 78 -11.70 -1.55 -29.51
CA LYS A 78 -11.87 -2.71 -28.63
C LYS A 78 -11.97 -2.32 -27.17
N LYS A 79 -11.05 -1.46 -26.71
CA LYS A 79 -10.94 -1.09 -25.31
C LYS A 79 -10.39 0.31 -25.17
N SER A 80 -10.82 1.04 -24.15
CA SER A 80 -10.11 2.21 -23.63
C SER A 80 -9.86 2.05 -22.15
N THR A 81 -8.70 2.51 -21.71
CA THR A 81 -8.36 2.64 -20.30
C THR A 81 -8.10 4.10 -20.00
N ARG A 82 -8.78 4.67 -19.00
CA ARG A 82 -8.63 6.05 -18.58
C ARG A 82 -8.23 6.12 -17.11
N THR A 83 -7.26 6.96 -16.79
CA THR A 83 -6.89 7.31 -15.43
C THR A 83 -7.38 8.72 -15.12
N GLU A 84 -8.28 8.85 -14.15
CA GLU A 84 -8.64 10.13 -13.56
C GLU A 84 -7.57 10.50 -12.54
N TYR A 85 -6.97 11.68 -12.70
CA TYR A 85 -6.02 12.24 -11.75
C TYR A 85 -6.70 13.25 -10.83
N PHE A 86 -6.22 13.36 -9.61
CA PHE A 86 -6.71 14.27 -8.60
C PHE A 86 -5.55 14.91 -7.83
N ASN A 87 -5.73 16.16 -7.40
CA ASN A 87 -4.74 16.82 -6.55
C ASN A 87 -5.05 16.52 -5.07
N TRP A 88 -4.29 15.62 -4.49
CA TRP A 88 -4.41 15.15 -3.10
C TRP A 88 -3.75 16.07 -2.08
N GLY A 89 -3.07 17.13 -2.50
CA GLY A 89 -2.43 18.09 -1.63
C GLY A 89 -2.06 19.38 -2.35
N THR A 90 -2.32 20.51 -1.74
CA THR A 90 -2.20 21.81 -2.37
C THR A 90 -0.83 22.48 -2.21
N THR A 91 -0.06 22.12 -1.18
CA THR A 91 1.24 22.75 -0.88
C THR A 91 2.21 21.71 -0.30
N PRO A 92 3.10 21.13 -1.11
CA PRO A 92 3.12 21.17 -2.57
C PRO A 92 1.94 20.42 -3.20
N ALA A 93 1.65 20.75 -4.45
CA ALA A 93 0.66 20.01 -5.25
C ALA A 93 1.09 18.56 -5.39
N ARG A 94 0.13 17.65 -5.15
CA ARG A 94 0.38 16.21 -5.14
C ARG A 94 -0.66 15.52 -6.01
N ILE A 95 -0.35 15.42 -7.31
CA ILE A 95 -1.26 14.86 -8.29
C ILE A 95 -0.96 13.37 -8.46
N ALA A 96 -1.98 12.55 -8.24
CA ALA A 96 -1.90 11.09 -8.36
C ALA A 96 -3.25 10.52 -8.86
N PRO A 97 -3.29 9.26 -9.32
CA PRO A 97 -4.52 8.61 -9.73
C PRO A 97 -5.62 8.66 -8.66
N LYS A 98 -6.86 8.88 -9.09
CA LYS A 98 -8.07 8.77 -8.27
C LYS A 98 -8.87 7.54 -8.66
N THR A 99 -9.11 7.37 -9.98
CA THR A 99 -9.75 6.18 -10.52
C THR A 99 -9.01 5.67 -11.75
N VAL A 100 -9.11 4.37 -11.99
CA VAL A 100 -8.82 3.77 -13.29
C VAL A 100 -10.12 3.20 -13.83
N GLU A 101 -10.45 3.59 -15.04
CA GLU A 101 -11.70 3.26 -15.71
C GLU A 101 -11.42 2.51 -17.00
N VAL A 102 -12.31 1.61 -17.35
CA VAL A 102 -12.23 0.83 -18.60
C VAL A 102 -13.54 0.93 -19.35
N LYS A 103 -13.43 1.06 -20.67
CA LYS A 103 -14.52 1.02 -21.62
C LYS A 103 -14.24 -0.08 -22.64
N ASN A 104 -15.21 -0.96 -22.91
CA ASN A 104 -15.11 -2.00 -23.90
C ASN A 104 -16.02 -1.67 -25.11
N GLY A 105 -15.45 -1.60 -26.30
CA GLY A 105 -16.17 -1.24 -27.51
C GLY A 105 -16.93 0.08 -27.36
N THR A 106 -18.24 0.05 -27.52
CA THR A 106 -19.13 1.23 -27.45
C THR A 106 -19.76 1.46 -26.08
N SER A 107 -19.43 0.66 -25.05
CA SER A 107 -19.97 0.81 -23.70
C SER A 107 -19.55 2.14 -23.03
N SER A 108 -20.16 2.48 -21.91
CA SER A 108 -19.69 3.57 -21.06
C SER A 108 -18.40 3.17 -20.31
N TYR A 109 -17.67 4.16 -19.78
CA TYR A 109 -16.58 3.91 -18.86
C TYR A 109 -17.10 3.33 -17.55
N GLU A 110 -16.42 2.31 -17.05
CA GLU A 110 -16.68 1.67 -15.76
C GLU A 110 -15.42 1.77 -14.90
N ILE A 111 -15.57 2.20 -13.66
CA ILE A 111 -14.47 2.26 -12.71
C ILE A 111 -14.00 0.83 -12.43
N ARG A 112 -12.70 0.61 -12.42
CA ARG A 112 -12.06 -0.67 -12.06
C ARG A 112 -11.24 -0.59 -10.79
N LEU A 113 -10.57 0.55 -10.59
CA LEU A 113 -9.78 0.82 -9.38
C LEU A 113 -10.16 2.18 -8.82
N ARG A 114 -10.19 2.26 -7.49
CA ARG A 114 -10.40 3.47 -6.71
C ARG A 114 -9.26 3.65 -5.72
N TYR A 115 -8.55 4.76 -5.83
CA TYR A 115 -7.56 5.20 -4.86
C TYR A 115 -8.23 6.20 -3.92
N SER A 116 -8.20 5.94 -2.61
CA SER A 116 -8.96 6.73 -1.64
C SER A 116 -8.08 7.60 -0.75
N VAL A 117 -6.84 7.18 -0.49
CA VAL A 117 -5.92 7.88 0.41
C VAL A 117 -4.49 7.73 -0.08
N TYR A 118 -3.75 8.85 -0.03
CA TYR A 118 -2.30 8.90 -0.25
C TYR A 118 -1.61 9.57 0.94
N ASP A 119 -0.37 9.18 1.21
CA ASP A 119 0.47 9.86 2.19
C ASP A 119 1.06 11.19 1.64
N PRO A 120 1.71 12.01 2.48
CA PRO A 120 2.35 13.24 2.02
C PRO A 120 3.43 13.07 0.96
N LYS A 121 4.02 11.89 0.80
CA LYS A 121 5.03 11.59 -0.23
C LYS A 121 4.45 11.02 -1.51
N GLY A 122 3.14 10.76 -1.56
CA GLY A 122 2.45 10.23 -2.73
C GLY A 122 2.37 8.70 -2.76
N ASN A 123 2.68 8.02 -1.66
CA ASN A 123 2.45 6.59 -1.55
C ASN A 123 0.97 6.29 -1.36
N VAL A 124 0.48 5.26 -2.04
CA VAL A 124 -0.91 4.80 -1.87
C VAL A 124 -1.09 4.25 -0.46
N GLN A 125 -2.07 4.80 0.28
CA GLN A 125 -2.43 4.28 1.60
C GLN A 125 -3.69 3.45 1.59
N THR A 126 -4.66 3.73 0.68
CA THR A 126 -5.87 2.90 0.55
C THR A 126 -6.31 2.84 -0.91
N VAL A 127 -6.52 1.63 -1.40
CA VAL A 127 -6.98 1.33 -2.76
C VAL A 127 -7.95 0.14 -2.74
N SER A 128 -8.89 0.11 -3.67
CA SER A 128 -9.78 -1.04 -3.90
C SER A 128 -10.07 -1.22 -5.38
N LYS A 129 -10.46 -2.42 -5.79
CA LYS A 129 -11.29 -2.57 -6.99
C LYS A 129 -12.65 -1.94 -6.72
N GLU A 130 -13.37 -1.59 -7.78
CA GLU A 130 -14.72 -1.06 -7.63
C GLU A 130 -15.64 -2.08 -6.97
N ASN A 131 -16.35 -1.66 -5.92
CA ASN A 131 -17.26 -2.50 -5.11
C ASN A 131 -16.59 -3.75 -4.48
N ASP A 132 -15.29 -3.68 -4.19
CA ASP A 132 -14.51 -4.75 -3.56
C ASP A 132 -13.88 -4.27 -2.25
N ILE A 133 -13.25 -5.18 -1.53
CA ILE A 133 -12.59 -4.91 -0.25
C ILE A 133 -11.42 -3.93 -0.38
N LEU A 134 -11.21 -3.15 0.68
CA LEU A 134 -10.12 -2.20 0.75
C LEU A 134 -8.78 -2.92 0.99
N HIS A 135 -7.74 -2.44 0.33
CA HIS A 135 -6.36 -2.75 0.61
C HIS A 135 -5.68 -1.49 1.12
N SER A 136 -5.11 -1.56 2.31
CA SER A 136 -4.45 -0.41 2.93
C SER A 136 -3.01 -0.71 3.32
N TYR A 137 -2.20 0.34 3.34
CA TYR A 137 -0.77 0.29 3.65
C TYR A 137 -0.44 1.35 4.69
N VAL A 138 0.32 0.98 5.70
CA VAL A 138 0.96 1.91 6.64
C VAL A 138 2.42 2.03 6.22
N TRP A 139 2.84 3.25 5.91
CA TRP A 139 4.21 3.54 5.46
C TRP A 139 5.03 4.13 6.59
N ASP A 140 6.31 3.79 6.65
CA ASP A 140 7.27 4.30 7.61
C ASP A 140 8.70 4.26 7.02
N TYR A 141 9.74 4.31 7.87
CA TYR A 141 11.12 4.47 7.41
C TYR A 141 11.23 5.67 6.46
N ASN A 142 10.83 6.84 6.97
CA ASN A 142 10.73 8.07 6.19
C ASN A 142 9.76 7.96 4.99
N ASN A 143 8.71 7.15 5.14
CA ASN A 143 7.70 6.79 4.13
C ASN A 143 8.30 6.09 2.89
N VAL A 144 9.36 5.31 3.07
CA VAL A 144 10.00 4.55 1.98
C VAL A 144 9.47 3.12 1.92
N TYR A 145 9.19 2.50 3.08
CA TYR A 145 8.76 1.11 3.15
C TYR A 145 7.38 0.96 3.78
N PRO A 146 6.52 0.08 3.24
CA PRO A 146 5.27 -0.29 3.90
C PRO A 146 5.59 -1.18 5.11
N ILE A 147 5.23 -0.75 6.31
CA ILE A 147 5.39 -1.53 7.54
C ILE A 147 4.17 -2.39 7.85
N ALA A 148 3.01 -2.12 7.23
CA ALA A 148 1.85 -2.98 7.29
C ALA A 148 1.05 -2.94 5.99
N GLN A 149 0.50 -4.10 5.61
CA GLN A 149 -0.54 -4.26 4.61
C GLN A 149 -1.78 -4.82 5.28
N VAL A 150 -2.92 -4.19 5.03
CA VAL A 150 -4.19 -4.58 5.64
C VAL A 150 -5.25 -4.78 4.57
N VAL A 151 -5.90 -5.92 4.62
CA VAL A 151 -7.03 -6.27 3.75
C VAL A 151 -8.33 -6.08 4.53
N ASN A 152 -9.33 -5.50 3.90
CA ASN A 152 -10.65 -5.22 4.45
C ASN A 152 -10.66 -4.15 5.56
N ALA A 153 -9.82 -3.13 5.43
CA ALA A 153 -9.86 -1.95 6.31
C ALA A 153 -9.31 -0.71 5.60
N SER A 154 -9.81 0.48 5.96
CA SER A 154 -9.19 1.75 5.60
C SER A 154 -7.97 2.01 6.49
N VAL A 155 -6.96 2.70 5.96
CA VAL A 155 -5.75 3.10 6.70
C VAL A 155 -6.06 3.95 7.94
N THR A 156 -7.18 4.69 7.96
CA THR A 156 -7.63 5.48 9.11
C THR A 156 -7.99 4.62 10.33
N ASN A 157 -8.41 3.37 10.09
CA ASN A 157 -8.84 2.41 11.10
C ASN A 157 -7.75 1.41 11.50
N VAL A 158 -6.51 1.66 11.10
CA VAL A 158 -5.39 0.76 11.40
C VAL A 158 -4.20 1.52 11.97
N ALA A 159 -3.42 0.83 12.81
CA ALA A 159 -2.14 1.30 13.27
C ALA A 159 -1.21 0.10 13.52
N HIS A 160 0.08 0.28 13.24
CA HIS A 160 1.10 -0.73 13.49
C HIS A 160 2.44 -0.09 13.80
N THR A 161 3.15 -0.65 14.76
CA THR A 161 4.57 -0.36 14.99
C THR A 161 5.28 -1.59 15.56
N SER A 162 6.43 -1.91 14.99
CA SER A 162 7.41 -2.82 15.56
C SER A 162 8.48 -2.07 16.38
N PHE A 163 8.33 -0.75 16.53
CA PHE A 163 9.28 0.14 17.19
C PHE A 163 10.67 0.24 16.54
N GLU A 164 10.83 -0.28 15.35
CA GLU A 164 12.11 -0.27 14.60
C GLU A 164 12.33 1.00 13.80
N SER A 165 11.26 1.51 13.19
CA SER A 165 11.27 2.65 12.28
C SER A 165 11.36 4.00 13.00
N ASP A 166 11.50 5.06 12.24
CA ASP A 166 11.55 6.45 12.70
C ASP A 166 10.15 7.03 12.99
N GLY A 167 9.12 6.48 12.38
CA GLY A 167 7.74 6.88 12.61
C GLY A 167 7.04 6.12 13.73
N LYS A 168 5.73 6.26 13.80
CA LYS A 168 4.89 5.67 14.86
C LYS A 168 3.75 4.80 14.30
N GLY A 169 3.68 4.60 12.99
CA GLY A 169 2.74 3.71 12.34
C GLY A 169 1.26 3.98 12.66
N ASN A 170 0.84 5.24 12.63
CA ASN A 170 -0.49 5.73 13.00
C ASN A 170 -0.82 5.68 14.51
N TRP A 171 0.08 5.24 15.38
CA TRP A 171 -0.02 5.40 16.82
C TRP A 171 0.49 6.78 17.28
N SER A 172 0.11 7.20 18.48
CA SER A 172 0.65 8.37 19.16
C SER A 172 1.25 7.95 20.49
N PHE A 173 2.55 8.18 20.69
CA PHE A 173 3.26 7.91 21.94
C PHE A 173 4.48 8.83 22.07
N THR A 174 5.01 8.95 23.30
CA THR A 174 6.25 9.64 23.62
C THR A 174 7.28 8.62 24.09
N GLY A 175 8.53 8.97 24.07
CA GLY A 175 9.61 8.05 24.44
C GLY A 175 10.26 7.39 23.22
N VAL A 176 11.37 6.73 23.49
CA VAL A 176 12.24 6.15 22.46
C VAL A 176 12.31 4.63 22.68
N PRO A 177 12.08 3.83 21.63
CA PRO A 177 12.31 2.39 21.69
C PRO A 177 13.78 2.06 22.02
N ALA A 178 14.01 1.02 22.79
CA ALA A 178 15.33 0.58 23.19
C ALA A 178 15.73 -0.72 22.50
N VAL A 179 17.03 -0.92 22.29
CA VAL A 179 17.57 -2.16 21.73
C VAL A 179 17.20 -3.34 22.67
N ASN A 180 16.66 -4.39 22.08
CA ASN A 180 16.29 -5.63 22.74
C ASN A 180 16.56 -6.81 21.80
N SER A 181 17.67 -7.48 21.99
CA SER A 181 18.13 -8.58 21.13
C SER A 181 17.21 -9.81 21.10
N THR A 182 16.21 -9.84 21.97
CA THR A 182 15.21 -10.93 22.01
C THR A 182 13.84 -10.47 21.51
N ALA A 183 13.73 -9.24 20.98
CA ALA A 183 12.47 -8.75 20.41
C ALA A 183 11.94 -9.73 19.35
N PRO A 184 10.63 -10.02 19.34
CA PRO A 184 10.03 -10.91 18.34
C PRO A 184 10.17 -10.41 16.90
N THR A 185 10.19 -9.08 16.70
CA THR A 185 10.37 -8.47 15.39
C THR A 185 11.49 -7.43 15.44
N GLY A 186 12.48 -7.55 14.56
CA GLY A 186 13.61 -6.62 14.51
C GLY A 186 14.56 -6.71 15.71
N LYS A 187 14.99 -5.55 16.23
CA LYS A 187 16.05 -5.43 17.24
C LYS A 187 15.71 -4.48 18.39
N LYS A 188 14.48 -3.91 18.40
CA LYS A 188 14.03 -2.94 19.42
C LYS A 188 12.72 -3.38 20.07
N ALA A 189 12.46 -2.81 21.23
CA ALA A 189 11.19 -2.94 21.93
C ALA A 189 10.86 -1.64 22.65
N TYR A 190 9.61 -1.46 23.05
CA TYR A 190 9.17 -0.26 23.74
C TYR A 190 8.77 -0.58 25.17
N THR A 191 9.27 0.24 26.12
CA THR A 191 8.87 0.16 27.51
C THR A 191 7.77 1.20 27.79
N LEU A 192 6.60 0.75 28.21
CA LEU A 192 5.48 1.60 28.56
C LEU A 192 5.80 2.45 29.79
N GLY A 193 5.98 3.74 29.57
CA GLY A 193 6.05 4.78 30.62
C GLY A 193 4.86 5.71 30.53
N ALA A 194 4.52 6.12 29.30
CA ALA A 194 3.30 6.86 28.96
C ALA A 194 2.40 6.00 28.06
N SER A 195 1.12 6.34 28.00
CA SER A 195 0.16 5.62 27.16
C SER A 195 0.45 5.80 25.67
N ILE A 196 0.25 4.74 24.91
CA ILE A 196 0.18 4.74 23.46
C ILE A 196 -1.29 4.87 23.07
N THR A 197 -1.61 5.79 22.18
CA THR A 197 -3.01 6.06 21.80
C THR A 197 -3.22 6.04 20.29
N LYS A 198 -4.43 5.68 19.89
CA LYS A 198 -4.95 5.88 18.53
C LYS A 198 -6.34 6.47 18.63
N ASN A 199 -6.53 7.66 18.06
CA ASN A 199 -7.80 8.37 17.99
C ASN A 199 -8.38 8.35 16.57
N GLY A 200 -9.59 8.90 16.40
CA GLY A 200 -10.26 9.01 15.12
C GLY A 200 -10.80 7.68 14.57
N LEU A 201 -10.96 6.68 15.45
CA LEU A 201 -11.54 5.39 15.10
C LEU A 201 -13.07 5.45 15.06
N SER A 202 -13.69 4.56 14.29
CA SER A 202 -15.16 4.42 14.30
C SER A 202 -15.67 3.92 15.65
N THR A 203 -16.64 4.60 16.23
CA THR A 203 -17.28 4.22 17.49
C THR A 203 -18.29 3.08 17.36
N SER A 204 -18.59 2.62 16.14
CA SER A 204 -19.49 1.51 15.85
C SER A 204 -18.77 0.25 15.37
N THR A 205 -17.42 0.25 15.42
CA THR A 205 -16.58 -0.84 14.91
C THR A 205 -15.89 -1.54 16.08
N THR A 206 -15.79 -2.86 16.00
CA THR A 206 -14.96 -3.65 16.91
C THR A 206 -13.54 -3.74 16.36
N TYR A 207 -12.56 -3.54 17.21
CA TYR A 207 -11.15 -3.59 16.86
C TYR A 207 -10.41 -4.70 17.59
N ILE A 208 -9.38 -5.22 16.93
CA ILE A 208 -8.38 -6.09 17.53
C ILE A 208 -7.14 -5.24 17.83
N VAL A 209 -6.63 -5.35 19.07
CA VAL A 209 -5.32 -4.83 19.45
C VAL A 209 -4.48 -5.98 19.90
N SER A 210 -3.32 -6.18 19.30
CA SER A 210 -2.41 -7.27 19.67
C SER A 210 -0.98 -6.79 19.81
N TYR A 211 -0.21 -7.51 20.63
CA TYR A 211 1.20 -7.23 20.87
C TYR A 211 1.89 -8.44 21.50
N TRP A 212 3.20 -8.45 21.43
CA TRP A 212 4.05 -9.31 22.23
C TRP A 212 4.49 -8.56 23.50
N LYS A 213 4.46 -9.24 24.64
CA LYS A 213 4.90 -8.70 25.94
C LYS A 213 5.98 -9.58 26.56
N LYS A 214 7.07 -8.95 27.03
CA LYS A 214 8.16 -9.61 27.75
C LYS A 214 7.95 -9.56 29.27
N SER A 215 7.58 -8.39 29.78
CA SER A 215 7.45 -8.18 31.26
C SER A 215 6.52 -6.99 31.56
N GLY A 216 6.31 -6.72 32.84
CA GLY A 216 5.49 -5.61 33.30
C GLY A 216 3.99 -5.80 33.06
N THR A 217 3.23 -4.72 33.21
CA THR A 217 1.77 -4.72 33.00
C THR A 217 1.41 -3.99 31.70
N VAL A 218 0.40 -4.49 31.00
CA VAL A 218 -0.20 -3.85 29.84
C VAL A 218 -1.70 -3.97 29.92
N ALA A 219 -2.40 -2.89 29.69
CA ALA A 219 -3.84 -2.81 29.59
C ALA A 219 -4.23 -2.11 28.27
N VAL A 220 -5.30 -2.56 27.64
CA VAL A 220 -5.87 -1.95 26.46
C VAL A 220 -7.30 -1.55 26.79
N ASN A 221 -7.58 -0.25 26.88
CA ASN A 221 -8.82 0.26 27.48
C ASN A 221 -9.13 -0.52 28.78
N SER A 222 -10.34 -1.04 28.94
CA SER A 222 -10.73 -1.87 30.08
C SER A 222 -11.02 -3.31 29.66
N THR A 223 -10.32 -3.83 28.65
CA THR A 223 -10.60 -5.15 28.09
C THR A 223 -9.69 -6.23 28.67
N THR A 224 -10.21 -7.45 28.77
CA THR A 224 -9.43 -8.63 29.17
C THR A 224 -8.76 -9.24 27.93
N PRO A 225 -7.44 -9.50 27.94
CA PRO A 225 -6.75 -10.09 26.82
C PRO A 225 -7.00 -11.60 26.70
N ILE A 226 -6.95 -12.07 25.46
CA ILE A 226 -6.68 -13.47 25.15
C ILE A 226 -5.17 -13.65 25.18
N THR A 227 -4.69 -14.63 25.94
CA THR A 227 -3.26 -14.98 26.00
C THR A 227 -2.96 -16.06 24.98
N GLY A 228 -1.99 -15.80 24.12
CA GLY A 228 -1.52 -16.72 23.11
C GLY A 228 -0.23 -17.46 23.49
N LYS A 229 0.56 -17.82 22.50
CA LYS A 229 1.83 -18.55 22.66
C LYS A 229 2.91 -17.72 23.32
N THR A 230 3.87 -18.40 23.97
CA THR A 230 5.11 -17.82 24.49
C THR A 230 6.30 -18.33 23.70
N ILE A 231 7.16 -17.43 23.22
CA ILE A 231 8.39 -17.74 22.47
C ILE A 231 9.52 -16.88 23.03
N ASN A 232 10.64 -17.46 23.41
CA ASN A 232 11.85 -16.76 23.89
C ASN A 232 11.57 -15.73 25.00
N GLY A 233 10.65 -16.04 25.92
CA GLY A 233 10.26 -15.15 27.02
C GLY A 233 9.28 -14.04 26.65
N TRP A 234 8.78 -14.01 25.42
CA TRP A 234 7.73 -13.11 24.98
C TRP A 234 6.41 -13.86 24.84
N THR A 235 5.34 -13.30 25.39
CA THR A 235 3.99 -13.86 25.32
C THR A 235 3.12 -12.95 24.44
N TYR A 236 2.40 -13.55 23.49
CA TYR A 236 1.44 -12.85 22.64
C TYR A 236 0.14 -12.58 23.39
N TYR A 237 -0.41 -11.39 23.21
CA TYR A 237 -1.68 -10.97 23.75
C TYR A 237 -2.55 -10.34 22.68
N GLU A 238 -3.86 -10.60 22.76
CA GLU A 238 -4.86 -10.02 21.87
C GLU A 238 -6.04 -9.50 22.68
N HIS A 239 -6.49 -8.29 22.38
CA HIS A 239 -7.65 -7.65 22.97
C HIS A 239 -8.71 -7.38 21.91
N LYS A 240 -9.97 -7.62 22.27
CA LYS A 240 -11.13 -7.22 21.48
C LYS A 240 -11.75 -5.97 22.10
N VAL A 241 -11.65 -4.83 21.43
CA VAL A 241 -12.21 -3.55 21.85
C VAL A 241 -13.49 -3.29 21.06
N VAL A 242 -14.62 -3.38 21.71
CA VAL A 242 -15.95 -3.17 21.09
C VAL A 242 -16.32 -1.70 21.20
N ASN A 243 -16.64 -1.08 20.08
CA ASN A 243 -17.19 0.28 20.00
C ASN A 243 -16.41 1.27 20.89
N PRO A 244 -15.14 1.57 20.59
CA PRO A 244 -14.29 2.40 21.45
C PRO A 244 -14.92 3.78 21.70
N ALA A 245 -15.11 4.13 22.97
CA ALA A 245 -15.68 5.40 23.37
C ALA A 245 -14.85 6.57 22.80
N GLY A 246 -15.52 7.54 22.17
CA GLY A 246 -14.88 8.67 21.52
C GLY A 246 -13.92 8.30 20.35
N GLY A 247 -13.99 7.07 19.86
CA GLY A 247 -13.08 6.59 18.82
C GLY A 247 -11.63 6.51 19.26
N LEU A 248 -11.40 6.28 20.59
CA LEU A 248 -10.07 6.25 21.18
C LEU A 248 -9.73 4.85 21.69
N ILE A 249 -8.56 4.36 21.30
CA ILE A 249 -7.92 3.19 21.91
C ILE A 249 -6.66 3.64 22.61
N THR A 250 -6.50 3.17 23.86
CA THR A 250 -5.37 3.47 24.72
C THR A 250 -4.71 2.17 25.18
N VAL A 251 -3.40 2.07 24.95
CA VAL A 251 -2.53 1.02 25.50
C VAL A 251 -1.71 1.66 26.61
N SER A 252 -1.86 1.17 27.83
CA SER A 252 -1.21 1.71 29.04
C SER A 252 -0.60 0.58 29.87
N GLY A 253 0.21 0.93 30.86
CA GLY A 253 0.80 -0.06 31.75
C GLY A 253 1.98 0.50 32.53
N THR A 254 2.58 -0.34 33.36
CA THR A 254 3.76 0.01 34.18
C THR A 254 4.91 -0.92 33.83
N ASN A 255 5.99 -0.36 33.29
CA ASN A 255 7.18 -1.10 32.87
C ASN A 255 6.86 -2.27 31.92
N GLY A 256 5.76 -2.18 31.17
CA GLY A 256 5.38 -3.17 30.16
C GLY A 256 6.34 -3.09 28.98
N ILE A 257 7.15 -4.11 28.75
CA ILE A 257 8.01 -4.20 27.58
C ILE A 257 7.23 -4.89 26.48
N ILE A 258 6.96 -4.18 25.39
CA ILE A 258 6.15 -4.65 24.28
C ILE A 258 6.87 -4.51 22.93
N ASP A 259 6.44 -5.35 21.98
CA ASP A 259 6.85 -5.33 20.58
C ASP A 259 5.65 -5.69 19.68
N GLU A 260 5.74 -5.35 18.41
CA GLU A 260 4.77 -5.69 17.34
C GLU A 260 3.34 -5.28 17.73
N LEU A 261 3.14 -3.99 18.05
CA LEU A 261 1.84 -3.45 18.42
C LEU A 261 0.98 -3.20 17.19
N ARG A 262 -0.12 -3.93 17.07
CA ARG A 262 -1.08 -3.90 15.95
C ARG A 262 -2.44 -3.42 16.40
N LEU A 263 -3.14 -2.71 15.50
CA LEU A 263 -4.56 -2.37 15.63
C LEU A 263 -5.23 -2.44 14.27
N TYR A 264 -6.33 -3.17 14.19
CA TYR A 264 -7.13 -3.31 12.98
C TYR A 264 -8.59 -3.68 13.31
N PRO A 265 -9.57 -3.41 12.42
CA PRO A 265 -10.96 -3.82 12.60
C PRO A 265 -11.10 -5.33 12.65
N LEU A 266 -12.03 -5.83 13.47
CA LEU A 266 -12.42 -7.25 13.45
C LEU A 266 -12.87 -7.64 12.04
N GLY A 267 -12.31 -8.74 11.51
CA GLY A 267 -12.55 -9.21 10.15
C GLY A 267 -11.59 -8.65 9.09
N ALA A 268 -10.69 -7.74 9.46
CA ALA A 268 -9.55 -7.37 8.64
C ALA A 268 -8.38 -8.35 8.82
N GLN A 269 -7.49 -8.41 7.83
CA GLN A 269 -6.27 -9.21 7.86
C GLN A 269 -5.06 -8.28 7.75
N MET A 270 -4.17 -8.32 8.74
CA MET A 270 -2.98 -7.48 8.77
C MET A 270 -1.72 -8.34 8.65
N THR A 271 -0.89 -8.02 7.67
CA THR A 271 0.49 -8.51 7.54
C THR A 271 1.43 -7.35 7.81
N THR A 272 2.46 -7.56 8.61
CA THR A 272 3.41 -6.51 9.02
C THR A 272 4.82 -6.86 8.61
N TYR A 273 5.66 -5.83 8.47
CA TYR A 273 7.00 -5.94 7.94
C TYR A 273 7.97 -5.09 8.75
N THR A 274 9.15 -5.64 8.99
CA THR A 274 10.28 -4.94 9.60
C THR A 274 11.46 -4.97 8.63
N TYR A 275 12.17 -3.86 8.54
CA TYR A 275 13.29 -3.73 7.60
C TYR A 275 14.58 -3.37 8.33
N GLU A 276 15.69 -3.86 7.80
CA GLU A 276 17.02 -3.35 8.08
C GLU A 276 17.38 -2.37 6.95
N PRO A 277 17.48 -1.05 7.25
CA PRO A 277 17.76 -0.04 6.24
C PRO A 277 18.98 -0.39 5.39
N LEU A 278 18.89 -0.18 4.08
CA LEU A 278 19.90 -0.47 3.06
C LEU A 278 20.18 -1.97 2.80
N ILE A 279 19.61 -2.88 3.57
CA ILE A 279 19.77 -4.32 3.39
C ILE A 279 18.49 -4.92 2.81
N GLY A 280 17.35 -4.73 3.48
CA GLY A 280 16.06 -5.28 3.01
C GLY A 280 15.11 -5.63 4.14
N MET A 281 14.14 -6.49 3.83
CA MET A 281 13.17 -6.99 4.80
C MET A 281 13.87 -7.93 5.79
N ALA A 282 13.73 -7.64 7.09
CA ALA A 282 14.29 -8.44 8.17
C ALA A 282 13.29 -9.47 8.70
N CYS A 283 12.01 -9.09 8.81
CA CYS A 283 10.97 -10.06 9.13
C CYS A 283 9.60 -9.66 8.57
N GLN A 284 8.74 -10.67 8.45
CA GLN A 284 7.32 -10.54 8.11
C GLN A 284 6.51 -11.28 9.16
N VAL A 285 5.39 -10.70 9.57
CA VAL A 285 4.43 -11.36 10.45
C VAL A 285 3.08 -11.41 9.73
N ASP A 286 2.58 -12.61 9.47
CA ASP A 286 1.32 -12.82 8.74
C ASP A 286 0.07 -12.49 9.59
N ALA A 287 -1.11 -12.59 8.98
CA ALA A 287 -2.38 -12.35 9.67
C ALA A 287 -2.68 -13.36 10.79
N ASN A 288 -1.98 -14.49 10.84
CA ASN A 288 -2.08 -15.52 11.88
C ASN A 288 -0.97 -15.40 12.94
N ASN A 289 -0.23 -14.30 12.97
CA ASN A 289 0.90 -14.03 13.87
C ASN A 289 2.05 -15.05 13.74
N ARG A 290 2.28 -15.57 12.52
CA ARG A 290 3.47 -16.36 12.21
C ARG A 290 4.56 -15.40 11.77
N ILE A 291 5.72 -15.49 12.42
CA ILE A 291 6.88 -14.66 12.13
C ILE A 291 7.79 -15.43 11.17
N THR A 292 8.12 -14.84 10.04
CA THR A 292 9.14 -15.31 9.10
C THR A 292 10.31 -14.34 9.15
N TYR A 293 11.52 -14.84 9.38
CA TYR A 293 12.74 -14.05 9.39
C TYR A 293 13.47 -14.20 8.07
N TYR A 294 14.10 -13.14 7.64
CA TYR A 294 14.91 -13.08 6.43
C TYR A 294 16.34 -12.72 6.80
N GLU A 295 17.28 -13.53 6.37
CA GLU A 295 18.70 -13.26 6.53
C GLU A 295 19.31 -12.91 5.17
N SER A 296 20.12 -11.87 5.15
CA SER A 296 20.79 -11.40 3.94
C SER A 296 22.31 -11.36 4.19
N ASP A 297 23.07 -11.68 3.18
CA ASP A 297 24.52 -11.49 3.18
C ASP A 297 24.87 -9.99 3.18
N LYS A 298 26.18 -9.69 3.26
CA LYS A 298 26.70 -8.31 3.27
C LYS A 298 26.40 -7.53 1.99
N LEU A 299 25.97 -8.20 0.93
CA LEU A 299 25.58 -7.61 -0.36
C LEU A 299 24.06 -7.47 -0.49
N GLY A 300 23.28 -7.81 0.56
CA GLY A 300 21.83 -7.73 0.57
C GLY A 300 21.12 -8.90 -0.15
N LYS A 301 21.84 -9.98 -0.48
CA LYS A 301 21.25 -11.17 -1.08
C LYS A 301 20.72 -12.09 0.01
N LEU A 302 19.49 -12.60 -0.14
CA LEU A 302 18.92 -13.60 0.75
C LEU A 302 19.77 -14.88 0.77
N THR A 303 20.04 -15.38 1.97
CA THR A 303 20.85 -16.59 2.23
C THR A 303 19.99 -17.75 2.66
#